data_7bdc4090682cc856f7fb84726c24cfd7
#
_entry.id   7bdc4090682cc856f7fb84726c24cfd7
#
_cell.length_a   1.000
_cell.length_b   1.000
_cell.length_c   1.000
_cell.angle_alpha   90.00
_cell.angle_beta   90.00
_cell.angle_gamma   90.00
#
_symmetry.space_group_name_H-M   'P 1'
#
loop_
_entity.id
_entity.type
_entity.pdbx_description
1 polymer ?
#
loop_
_entity_poly.entity_id
_entity_poly.type
_entity_poly.pdbx_seq_one_letter_code
_entity_poly.pdbx_strand_id
1 'polypeptide(L)'
;MNKFFIYTFTILLLQGCANETKLTEQDAILFLEEMEEFSSEEGPIASSAYWISSNFITYDSQKVVADYSKRYSLLSVENARRAAEFDDIDVSADIRRKLNFVKSGFVMPSPLDDDLATEIANLKAELSAMYGSGRHCFDDGSCYDLEAFEQIIDNSRDPNDLLMAWSGWREIGKPMKEKYLRMVEIGEMGSKDLGFDGLSDLWFSKYDMSSAEFLSDVDRVWEEVKPLYDALHCHVRGELNEFYGDEVVKNDGMIPAHILGNMWAQSWSNIYDLVYKPSSVDASINLTQIIQEENLSEIDMVRVAEDFFVSLGFERLADTFWERSLFVKPRDRDVTCHASAWNLDSEEDLRIKMCIQKNEEDFVTIHHELGHIFYYQAYNHLPSIYESGANDGFHEAVGDLLSLSI
;
A
#
# COMPACT_ATOMS: atom_id res chain seq x y z
N MET A 1 -58.47 -58.18 32.84
CA MET A 1 -57.13 -58.66 33.22
C MET A 1 -56.14 -58.10 32.14
N ASN A 2 -55.63 -56.91 32.37
CA ASN A 2 -54.66 -56.26 31.48
C ASN A 2 -53.29 -56.43 32.05
N LYS A 3 -52.39 -57.10 31.34
CA LYS A 3 -50.99 -57.21 31.68
C LYS A 3 -50.22 -56.01 31.06
N PHE A 4 -49.72 -55.12 31.91
CA PHE A 4 -48.77 -54.08 31.52
C PHE A 4 -47.38 -54.73 31.42
N PHE A 5 -46.74 -54.63 30.23
CA PHE A 5 -45.35 -54.96 30.02
C PHE A 5 -44.55 -53.65 30.18
N ILE A 6 -43.70 -53.61 31.22
CA ILE A 6 -42.72 -52.54 31.46
C ILE A 6 -41.45 -52.91 30.68
N TYR A 7 -41.14 -52.18 29.60
CA TYR A 7 -39.86 -52.27 28.94
C TYR A 7 -38.88 -51.37 29.66
N THR A 8 -37.92 -51.95 30.39
CA THR A 8 -36.79 -51.24 30.97
C THR A 8 -35.76 -50.95 29.86
N PHE A 9 -35.69 -49.70 29.43
CA PHE A 9 -34.69 -49.24 28.48
C PHE A 9 -33.39 -48.99 29.24
N THR A 10 -32.40 -49.88 29.12
CA THR A 10 -31.06 -49.70 29.64
C THR A 10 -30.30 -48.75 28.66
N ILE A 11 -30.15 -47.48 29.06
CA ILE A 11 -29.30 -46.54 28.34
C ILE A 11 -27.86 -46.91 28.66
N LEU A 12 -27.14 -47.55 27.76
CA LEU A 12 -25.69 -47.64 27.77
C LEU A 12 -25.16 -46.25 27.42
N LEU A 13 -24.67 -45.55 28.44
CA LEU A 13 -23.80 -44.39 28.25
C LEU A 13 -22.46 -44.89 27.68
N LEU A 14 -22.30 -44.84 26.38
CA LEU A 14 -21.00 -44.88 25.72
C LEU A 14 -20.30 -43.56 26.06
N GLN A 15 -19.48 -43.54 27.11
CA GLN A 15 -18.43 -42.57 27.30
C GLN A 15 -17.38 -42.84 26.20
N GLY A 16 -17.57 -42.26 25.03
CA GLY A 16 -16.51 -42.13 24.08
C GLY A 16 -15.49 -41.13 24.67
N CYS A 17 -14.36 -41.62 25.14
CA CYS A 17 -13.17 -40.80 25.23
C CYS A 17 -12.89 -40.33 23.79
N ALA A 18 -13.22 -39.09 23.48
CA ALA A 18 -12.62 -38.42 22.36
C ALA A 18 -11.11 -38.35 22.68
N ASN A 19 -10.33 -39.27 22.13
CA ASN A 19 -8.90 -39.01 22.00
C ASN A 19 -8.81 -37.71 21.15
N GLU A 20 -8.44 -36.60 21.78
CA GLU A 20 -7.95 -35.45 21.03
C GLU A 20 -6.76 -35.98 20.23
N THR A 21 -6.96 -36.16 18.93
CA THR A 21 -5.87 -36.52 18.04
C THR A 21 -4.90 -35.33 18.04
N LYS A 22 -3.76 -35.55 18.67
CA LYS A 22 -2.72 -34.53 18.76
C LYS A 22 -2.28 -34.19 17.34
N LEU A 23 -2.34 -32.92 16.98
CA LEU A 23 -1.87 -32.42 15.69
C LEU A 23 -0.40 -32.80 15.45
N THR A 24 -0.05 -33.05 14.22
CA THR A 24 1.27 -33.49 13.77
C THR A 24 1.84 -32.56 12.71
N GLU A 25 3.12 -32.70 12.38
CA GLU A 25 3.74 -32.00 11.25
C GLU A 25 3.03 -32.30 9.92
N GLN A 26 2.53 -33.53 9.73
CA GLN A 26 1.79 -33.90 8.53
C GLN A 26 0.45 -33.15 8.42
N ASP A 27 -0.22 -32.88 9.55
CA ASP A 27 -1.45 -32.09 9.57
C ASP A 27 -1.15 -30.63 9.24
N ALA A 28 0.00 -30.09 9.66
CA ALA A 28 0.46 -28.76 9.30
C ALA A 28 0.77 -28.64 7.79
N ILE A 29 1.39 -29.67 7.18
CA ILE A 29 1.65 -29.71 5.74
C ILE A 29 0.32 -29.68 4.97
N LEU A 30 -0.64 -30.53 5.33
CA LEU A 30 -1.94 -30.56 4.66
C LEU A 30 -2.71 -29.23 4.81
N PHE A 31 -2.61 -28.61 5.97
CA PHE A 31 -3.18 -27.28 6.19
C PHE A 31 -2.54 -26.22 5.29
N LEU A 32 -1.21 -26.22 5.13
CA LEU A 32 -0.50 -25.27 4.27
C LEU A 32 -0.81 -25.51 2.80
N GLU A 33 -0.97 -26.76 2.35
CA GLU A 33 -1.45 -27.08 0.99
C GLU A 33 -2.85 -26.49 0.74
N GLU A 34 -3.77 -26.60 1.72
CA GLU A 34 -5.08 -25.96 1.66
C GLU A 34 -4.98 -24.43 1.58
N MET A 35 -4.01 -23.82 2.28
CA MET A 35 -3.79 -22.37 2.23
C MET A 35 -3.23 -21.90 0.89
N GLU A 36 -2.34 -22.66 0.28
CA GLU A 36 -1.81 -22.38 -1.05
C GLU A 36 -2.92 -22.48 -2.12
N GLU A 37 -3.80 -23.49 -2.04
CA GLU A 37 -4.98 -23.60 -2.90
C GLU A 37 -5.95 -22.42 -2.70
N PHE A 38 -6.27 -22.07 -1.44
CA PHE A 38 -7.11 -20.92 -1.11
C PHE A 38 -6.53 -19.61 -1.68
N SER A 39 -5.24 -19.38 -1.53
CA SER A 39 -4.57 -18.17 -2.04
C SER A 39 -4.62 -18.09 -3.56
N SER A 40 -4.36 -19.21 -4.24
CA SER A 40 -4.37 -19.26 -5.71
C SER A 40 -5.78 -19.09 -6.32
N GLU A 41 -6.84 -19.53 -5.62
CA GLU A 41 -8.22 -19.39 -6.09
C GLU A 41 -8.81 -18.00 -5.77
N GLU A 42 -8.66 -17.52 -4.54
CA GLU A 42 -9.30 -16.30 -4.06
C GLU A 42 -8.45 -15.03 -4.31
N GLY A 43 -7.13 -15.15 -4.37
CA GLY A 43 -6.21 -14.02 -4.59
C GLY A 43 -6.49 -13.24 -5.87
N PRO A 44 -6.59 -13.88 -7.05
CA PRO A 44 -6.89 -13.18 -8.30
C PRO A 44 -8.25 -12.50 -8.30
N ILE A 45 -9.25 -13.08 -7.62
CA ILE A 45 -10.59 -12.48 -7.48
C ILE A 45 -10.53 -11.25 -6.59
N ALA A 46 -9.80 -11.33 -5.46
CA ALA A 46 -9.56 -10.21 -4.57
C ALA A 46 -8.88 -9.04 -5.30
N SER A 47 -7.76 -9.31 -5.95
CA SER A 47 -7.00 -8.33 -6.70
C SER A 47 -7.83 -7.68 -7.80
N SER A 48 -8.65 -8.47 -8.52
CA SER A 48 -9.57 -7.96 -9.54
C SER A 48 -10.66 -7.05 -8.96
N ALA A 49 -11.24 -7.39 -7.80
CA ALA A 49 -12.25 -6.56 -7.13
C ALA A 49 -11.66 -5.21 -6.70
N TYR A 50 -10.46 -5.19 -6.14
CA TYR A 50 -9.75 -3.96 -5.78
C TYR A 50 -9.33 -3.15 -7.02
N TRP A 51 -8.85 -3.81 -8.08
CA TRP A 51 -8.55 -3.15 -9.35
C TRP A 51 -9.77 -2.44 -9.92
N ILE A 52 -10.91 -3.11 -9.98
CA ILE A 52 -12.17 -2.51 -10.47
C ILE A 52 -12.57 -1.32 -9.59
N SER A 53 -12.53 -1.43 -8.27
CA SER A 53 -12.93 -0.36 -7.37
C SER A 53 -12.04 0.88 -7.45
N SER A 54 -10.76 0.70 -7.79
CA SER A 54 -9.79 1.79 -7.97
C SER A 54 -9.91 2.48 -9.33
N ASN A 55 -10.31 1.74 -10.38
CA ASN A 55 -10.40 2.22 -11.76
C ASN A 55 -11.80 2.64 -12.19
N PHE A 56 -12.83 2.30 -11.42
CA PHE A 56 -14.23 2.64 -11.64
C PHE A 56 -14.87 2.97 -10.29
N ILE A 57 -14.68 4.21 -9.83
CA ILE A 57 -15.21 4.65 -8.52
C ILE A 57 -16.71 4.91 -8.66
N THR A 58 -17.51 3.90 -8.38
CA THR A 58 -18.98 3.94 -8.44
C THR A 58 -19.58 3.32 -7.18
N TYR A 59 -20.85 3.61 -6.90
CA TYR A 59 -21.56 2.96 -5.80
C TYR A 59 -21.52 1.43 -5.90
N ASP A 60 -21.69 0.88 -7.10
CA ASP A 60 -21.74 -0.57 -7.30
C ASP A 60 -20.38 -1.23 -7.13
N SER A 61 -19.29 -0.62 -7.66
CA SER A 61 -17.93 -1.15 -7.49
C SER A 61 -17.50 -1.12 -6.03
N GLN A 62 -17.82 -0.04 -5.29
CA GLN A 62 -17.53 0.06 -3.87
C GLN A 62 -18.30 -0.99 -3.05
N LYS A 63 -19.57 -1.25 -3.42
CA LYS A 63 -20.37 -2.29 -2.76
C LYS A 63 -19.81 -3.69 -3.02
N VAL A 64 -19.42 -4.00 -4.27
CA VAL A 64 -18.83 -5.29 -4.63
C VAL A 64 -17.51 -5.52 -3.87
N VAL A 65 -16.61 -4.52 -3.85
CA VAL A 65 -15.34 -4.67 -3.14
C VAL A 65 -15.52 -4.78 -1.63
N ALA A 66 -16.48 -4.06 -1.04
CA ALA A 66 -16.76 -4.15 0.39
C ALA A 66 -17.27 -5.54 0.78
N ASP A 67 -18.21 -6.10 0.02
CA ASP A 67 -18.76 -7.45 0.26
C ASP A 67 -17.67 -8.53 0.11
N TYR A 68 -16.85 -8.41 -0.93
CA TYR A 68 -15.76 -9.34 -1.16
C TYR A 68 -14.67 -9.21 -0.06
N SER A 69 -14.26 -7.99 0.26
CA SER A 69 -13.27 -7.72 1.32
C SER A 69 -13.69 -8.26 2.67
N LYS A 70 -14.98 -8.10 3.04
CA LYS A 70 -15.54 -8.70 4.25
C LYS A 70 -15.36 -10.22 4.25
N ARG A 71 -15.84 -10.89 3.19
CA ARG A 71 -15.80 -12.36 3.09
C ARG A 71 -14.36 -12.88 3.14
N TYR A 72 -13.48 -12.29 2.34
CA TYR A 72 -12.06 -12.67 2.29
C TYR A 72 -11.36 -12.46 3.63
N SER A 73 -11.61 -11.33 4.30
CA SER A 73 -11.02 -11.03 5.60
C SER A 73 -11.47 -12.02 6.68
N LEU A 74 -12.75 -12.39 6.74
CA LEU A 74 -13.25 -13.37 7.71
C LEU A 74 -12.63 -14.76 7.50
N LEU A 75 -12.53 -15.22 6.26
CA LEU A 75 -11.88 -16.49 5.92
C LEU A 75 -10.40 -16.48 6.27
N SER A 76 -9.70 -15.38 5.96
CA SER A 76 -8.28 -15.24 6.28
C SER A 76 -8.03 -15.22 7.79
N VAL A 77 -8.86 -14.54 8.57
CA VAL A 77 -8.76 -14.52 10.04
C VAL A 77 -9.03 -15.91 10.63
N GLU A 78 -10.01 -16.66 10.10
CA GLU A 78 -10.26 -18.04 10.51
C GLU A 78 -9.05 -18.94 10.22
N ASN A 79 -8.45 -18.81 9.02
CA ASN A 79 -7.25 -19.54 8.64
C ASN A 79 -6.03 -19.19 9.52
N ALA A 80 -5.86 -17.92 9.90
CA ALA A 80 -4.82 -17.52 10.83
C ALA A 80 -4.98 -18.16 12.21
N ARG A 81 -6.22 -18.32 12.70
CA ARG A 81 -6.51 -19.01 13.95
C ARG A 81 -6.21 -20.51 13.86
N ARG A 82 -6.56 -21.14 12.73
CA ARG A 82 -6.19 -22.54 12.47
C ARG A 82 -4.66 -22.73 12.44
N ALA A 83 -3.94 -21.78 11.82
CA ALA A 83 -2.47 -21.79 11.82
C ALA A 83 -1.89 -21.71 13.23
N ALA A 84 -2.51 -20.95 14.14
CA ALA A 84 -2.08 -20.85 15.54
C ALA A 84 -2.25 -22.16 16.33
N GLU A 85 -3.13 -23.09 15.92
CA GLU A 85 -3.26 -24.41 16.55
C GLU A 85 -1.99 -25.26 16.43
N PHE A 86 -1.09 -24.90 15.48
CA PHE A 86 0.19 -25.57 15.28
C PHE A 86 1.36 -24.92 16.03
N ASP A 87 1.14 -23.90 16.87
CA ASP A 87 2.23 -23.17 17.52
C ASP A 87 3.09 -24.06 18.43
N ASP A 88 2.47 -24.99 19.15
CA ASP A 88 3.15 -25.92 20.06
C ASP A 88 3.59 -27.23 19.38
N ILE A 89 3.42 -27.38 18.07
CA ILE A 89 3.81 -28.58 17.33
C ILE A 89 5.25 -28.43 16.84
N ASP A 90 6.03 -29.48 17.05
CA ASP A 90 7.41 -29.56 16.52
C ASP A 90 7.35 -29.79 14.99
N VAL A 91 7.73 -28.79 14.23
CA VAL A 91 7.72 -28.77 12.75
C VAL A 91 9.04 -28.20 12.23
N SER A 92 9.33 -28.44 10.96
CA SER A 92 10.52 -27.88 10.31
C SER A 92 10.48 -26.35 10.28
N ALA A 93 11.64 -25.71 10.13
CA ALA A 93 11.74 -24.24 10.09
C ALA A 93 10.95 -23.62 8.94
N ASP A 94 10.89 -24.27 7.77
CA ASP A 94 10.10 -23.81 6.63
C ASP A 94 8.59 -23.83 6.93
N ILE A 95 8.09 -24.94 7.47
CA ILE A 95 6.68 -25.06 7.88
C ILE A 95 6.34 -24.01 8.95
N ARG A 96 7.21 -23.81 9.94
CA ARG A 96 7.01 -22.78 10.97
C ARG A 96 6.93 -21.38 10.36
N ARG A 97 7.79 -21.07 9.39
CA ARG A 97 7.80 -19.78 8.69
C ARG A 97 6.50 -19.57 7.90
N LYS A 98 6.06 -20.57 7.14
CA LYS A 98 4.79 -20.51 6.40
C LYS A 98 3.58 -20.30 7.33
N LEU A 99 3.50 -21.03 8.43
CA LEU A 99 2.45 -20.85 9.44
C LEU A 99 2.46 -19.44 10.04
N ASN A 100 3.64 -18.88 10.29
CA ASN A 100 3.76 -17.50 10.76
C ASN A 100 3.27 -16.49 9.71
N PHE A 101 3.56 -16.68 8.43
CA PHE A 101 3.04 -15.81 7.37
C PHE A 101 1.51 -15.87 7.28
N VAL A 102 0.91 -17.05 7.38
CA VAL A 102 -0.56 -17.16 7.44
C VAL A 102 -1.14 -16.39 8.64
N LYS A 103 -0.48 -16.43 9.81
CA LYS A 103 -0.93 -15.70 11.01
C LYS A 103 -0.77 -14.20 10.92
N SER A 104 0.30 -13.71 10.30
CA SER A 104 0.68 -12.28 10.30
C SER A 104 0.36 -11.54 8.98
N GLY A 105 -0.17 -12.20 7.97
CA GLY A 105 -0.42 -11.66 6.63
C GLY A 105 -1.50 -10.57 6.53
N PHE A 106 -1.73 -9.81 7.59
CA PHE A 106 -2.78 -8.77 7.65
C PHE A 106 -2.18 -7.37 7.78
N VAL A 107 -2.81 -6.41 7.08
CA VAL A 107 -2.59 -4.98 7.32
C VAL A 107 -3.64 -4.42 8.29
N MET A 108 -4.89 -4.77 8.07
CA MET A 108 -6.02 -4.28 8.87
C MET A 108 -7.03 -5.43 9.03
N PRO A 109 -6.79 -6.36 9.97
CA PRO A 109 -7.66 -7.52 10.17
C PRO A 109 -9.04 -7.10 10.67
N SER A 110 -10.08 -7.82 10.24
CA SER A 110 -11.40 -7.68 10.85
C SER A 110 -11.50 -8.60 12.07
N PRO A 111 -12.26 -8.21 13.12
CA PRO A 111 -12.72 -9.16 14.10
C PRO A 111 -13.59 -10.25 13.46
N LEU A 112 -13.80 -11.37 14.17
CA LEU A 112 -14.73 -12.41 13.74
C LEU A 112 -16.21 -12.03 13.91
N ASP A 113 -16.49 -10.90 14.54
CA ASP A 113 -17.84 -10.33 14.62
C ASP A 113 -18.31 -9.87 13.24
N ASP A 114 -19.43 -10.40 12.77
CA ASP A 114 -19.94 -10.15 11.41
C ASP A 114 -20.33 -8.69 11.16
N ASP A 115 -20.84 -7.99 12.19
CA ASP A 115 -21.21 -6.58 12.09
C ASP A 115 -19.96 -5.70 11.98
N LEU A 116 -18.94 -5.94 12.81
CA LEU A 116 -17.64 -5.24 12.74
C LEU A 116 -16.88 -5.55 11.47
N ALA A 117 -16.91 -6.79 10.97
CA ALA A 117 -16.31 -7.15 9.69
C ALA A 117 -17.01 -6.45 8.53
N THR A 118 -18.33 -6.28 8.60
CA THR A 118 -19.09 -5.47 7.62
C THR A 118 -18.73 -4.00 7.72
N GLU A 119 -18.63 -3.46 8.92
CA GLU A 119 -18.32 -2.05 9.16
C GLU A 119 -16.93 -1.70 8.61
N ILE A 120 -15.89 -2.47 8.95
CA ILE A 120 -14.52 -2.19 8.47
C ILE A 120 -14.39 -2.33 6.95
N ALA A 121 -15.06 -3.30 6.33
CA ALA A 121 -15.05 -3.45 4.87
C ALA A 121 -15.71 -2.25 4.17
N ASN A 122 -16.82 -1.75 4.70
CA ASN A 122 -17.47 -0.55 4.18
C ASN A 122 -16.60 0.70 4.39
N LEU A 123 -15.99 0.86 5.58
CA LEU A 123 -15.09 1.99 5.86
C LEU A 123 -13.91 2.03 4.90
N LYS A 124 -13.26 0.88 4.62
CA LYS A 124 -12.18 0.78 3.64
C LYS A 124 -12.63 1.23 2.24
N ALA A 125 -13.77 0.73 1.78
CA ALA A 125 -14.32 1.08 0.48
C ALA A 125 -14.69 2.57 0.39
N GLU A 126 -15.37 3.11 1.43
CA GLU A 126 -15.74 4.51 1.48
C GLU A 126 -14.53 5.46 1.52
N LEU A 127 -13.52 5.17 2.35
CA LEU A 127 -12.29 5.97 2.44
C LEU A 127 -11.53 5.99 1.11
N SER A 128 -11.42 4.83 0.44
CA SER A 128 -10.81 4.73 -0.88
C SER A 128 -11.57 5.55 -1.93
N ALA A 129 -12.91 5.47 -1.92
CA ALA A 129 -13.73 6.25 -2.83
C ALA A 129 -13.64 7.76 -2.56
N MET A 130 -13.68 8.17 -1.29
CA MET A 130 -13.54 9.59 -0.89
C MET A 130 -12.19 10.17 -1.34
N TYR A 131 -11.12 9.40 -1.22
CA TYR A 131 -9.80 9.80 -1.69
C TYR A 131 -9.75 9.92 -3.22
N GLY A 132 -10.14 8.87 -3.93
CA GLY A 132 -9.99 8.78 -5.38
C GLY A 132 -10.95 9.68 -6.18
N SER A 133 -12.11 10.07 -5.59
CA SER A 133 -13.04 11.03 -6.20
C SER A 133 -13.02 12.42 -5.55
N GLY A 134 -12.07 12.63 -4.62
CA GLY A 134 -11.98 13.85 -3.82
C GLY A 134 -11.84 15.11 -4.66
N ARG A 135 -12.69 16.11 -4.38
CA ARG A 135 -12.63 17.45 -5.01
C ARG A 135 -12.96 18.51 -3.98
N HIS A 136 -12.24 19.61 -4.06
CA HIS A 136 -12.57 20.80 -3.30
C HIS A 136 -13.01 21.92 -4.23
N CYS A 137 -14.16 22.55 -3.91
CA CYS A 137 -14.70 23.65 -4.67
C CYS A 137 -14.66 24.93 -3.82
N PHE A 138 -14.15 26.01 -4.42
CA PHE A 138 -14.10 27.34 -3.81
C PHE A 138 -15.38 28.15 -4.05
N ASP A 139 -15.55 29.23 -3.31
CA ASP A 139 -16.74 30.09 -3.38
C ASP A 139 -16.96 30.72 -4.77
N ASP A 140 -15.91 30.86 -5.57
CA ASP A 140 -15.98 31.36 -6.95
C ASP A 140 -16.48 30.31 -7.95
N GLY A 141 -16.71 29.07 -7.52
CA GLY A 141 -17.20 27.96 -8.31
C GLY A 141 -16.08 27.13 -8.97
N SER A 142 -14.80 27.47 -8.79
CA SER A 142 -13.68 26.63 -9.24
C SER A 142 -13.58 25.36 -8.40
N CYS A 143 -13.39 24.20 -9.03
CA CYS A 143 -13.27 22.90 -8.36
C CYS A 143 -12.01 22.20 -8.83
N TYR A 144 -11.26 21.67 -7.88
CA TYR A 144 -9.98 21.01 -8.12
C TYR A 144 -9.96 19.62 -7.48
N ASP A 145 -9.45 18.63 -8.19
CA ASP A 145 -9.08 17.30 -7.67
C ASP A 145 -7.58 17.28 -7.31
N LEU A 146 -7.07 16.12 -6.92
CA LEU A 146 -5.67 15.98 -6.51
C LEU A 146 -4.72 16.42 -7.63
N GLU A 147 -4.89 15.90 -8.84
CA GLU A 147 -4.04 16.20 -9.99
C GLU A 147 -4.01 17.69 -10.31
N ALA A 148 -5.17 18.36 -10.29
CA ALA A 148 -5.25 19.78 -10.53
C ALA A 148 -4.54 20.61 -9.45
N PHE A 149 -4.57 20.16 -8.19
CA PHE A 149 -3.80 20.79 -7.11
C PHE A 149 -2.30 20.53 -7.24
N GLU A 150 -1.88 19.32 -7.61
CA GLU A 150 -0.48 18.98 -7.86
C GLU A 150 0.12 19.83 -8.98
N GLN A 151 -0.62 20.03 -10.09
CA GLN A 151 -0.21 20.94 -11.16
C GLN A 151 0.07 22.38 -10.67
N ILE A 152 -0.69 22.87 -9.68
CA ILE A 152 -0.43 24.19 -9.09
C ILE A 152 0.84 24.15 -8.22
N ILE A 153 1.01 23.11 -7.40
CA ILE A 153 2.19 22.94 -6.55
C ILE A 153 3.47 22.87 -7.39
N ASP A 154 3.45 22.15 -8.50
CA ASP A 154 4.61 21.96 -9.37
C ASP A 154 5.00 23.23 -10.13
N ASN A 155 4.02 23.95 -10.61
CA ASN A 155 4.26 25.02 -11.58
C ASN A 155 4.19 26.44 -10.99
N SER A 156 3.48 26.67 -9.88
CA SER A 156 3.41 27.98 -9.25
C SER A 156 4.61 28.26 -8.35
N ARG A 157 4.94 29.55 -8.24
CA ARG A 157 5.87 30.07 -7.23
C ARG A 157 5.21 31.17 -6.38
N ASP A 158 3.90 31.39 -6.56
CA ASP A 158 3.14 32.29 -5.69
C ASP A 158 2.76 31.54 -4.40
N PRO A 159 3.23 31.99 -3.21
CA PRO A 159 2.93 31.31 -1.95
C PRO A 159 1.45 31.23 -1.61
N ASN A 160 0.61 32.14 -2.17
CA ASN A 160 -0.83 32.09 -1.95
C ASN A 160 -1.50 30.98 -2.80
N ASP A 161 -1.07 30.80 -4.04
CA ASP A 161 -1.53 29.72 -4.89
C ASP A 161 -1.13 28.36 -4.30
N LEU A 162 0.12 28.24 -3.86
CA LEU A 162 0.63 27.03 -3.22
C LEU A 162 -0.13 26.72 -1.91
N LEU A 163 -0.39 27.74 -1.08
CA LEU A 163 -1.19 27.58 0.14
C LEU A 163 -2.63 27.17 -0.16
N MET A 164 -3.24 27.77 -1.18
CA MET A 164 -4.59 27.46 -1.64
C MET A 164 -4.66 26.00 -2.11
N ALA A 165 -3.74 25.54 -2.95
CA ALA A 165 -3.72 24.17 -3.45
C ALA A 165 -3.49 23.16 -2.31
N TRP A 166 -2.48 23.40 -1.46
CA TRP A 166 -2.17 22.55 -0.33
C TRP A 166 -3.32 22.44 0.67
N SER A 167 -3.95 23.55 1.02
CA SER A 167 -5.09 23.60 1.96
C SER A 167 -6.34 22.99 1.34
N GLY A 168 -6.62 23.29 0.06
CA GLY A 168 -7.80 22.77 -0.64
C GLY A 168 -7.85 21.26 -0.67
N TRP A 169 -6.71 20.60 -0.95
CA TRP A 169 -6.64 19.15 -0.88
C TRP A 169 -6.91 18.61 0.53
N ARG A 170 -6.42 19.27 1.59
CA ARG A 170 -6.64 18.82 2.98
C ARG A 170 -8.07 18.98 3.47
N GLU A 171 -8.88 19.83 2.83
CA GLU A 171 -10.32 19.89 3.12
C GLU A 171 -11.02 18.56 2.83
N ILE A 172 -10.55 17.81 1.83
CA ILE A 172 -11.06 16.48 1.48
C ILE A 172 -10.77 15.46 2.59
N GLY A 173 -9.63 15.56 3.27
CA GLY A 173 -9.25 14.69 4.37
C GLY A 173 -10.06 14.89 5.67
N LYS A 174 -10.64 16.06 5.88
CA LYS A 174 -11.38 16.36 7.13
C LYS A 174 -12.54 15.40 7.39
N PRO A 175 -13.46 15.14 6.45
CA PRO A 175 -14.55 14.19 6.67
C PRO A 175 -14.08 12.73 6.71
N MET A 176 -12.87 12.43 6.24
CA MET A 176 -12.30 11.08 6.28
C MET A 176 -11.78 10.70 7.68
N LYS A 177 -11.38 11.69 8.50
CA LYS A 177 -10.67 11.46 9.76
C LYS A 177 -11.43 10.53 10.72
N GLU A 178 -12.70 10.79 10.98
CA GLU A 178 -13.51 9.98 11.91
C GLU A 178 -13.68 8.54 11.39
N LYS A 179 -13.87 8.38 10.07
CA LYS A 179 -13.96 7.06 9.43
C LYS A 179 -12.64 6.30 9.54
N TYR A 180 -11.52 6.98 9.33
CA TYR A 180 -10.19 6.39 9.45
C TYR A 180 -9.90 5.96 10.89
N LEU A 181 -10.19 6.81 11.89
CA LEU A 181 -10.04 6.45 13.30
C LEU A 181 -10.89 5.23 13.67
N ARG A 182 -12.14 5.17 13.18
CA ARG A 182 -13.00 4.01 13.42
C ARG A 182 -12.47 2.74 12.76
N MET A 183 -11.94 2.83 11.55
CA MET A 183 -11.29 1.71 10.86
C MET A 183 -10.10 1.18 11.65
N VAL A 184 -9.25 2.07 12.17
CA VAL A 184 -8.11 1.70 13.02
C VAL A 184 -8.58 1.02 14.31
N GLU A 185 -9.61 1.56 14.99
CA GLU A 185 -10.18 0.97 16.20
C GLU A 185 -10.67 -0.48 15.97
N ILE A 186 -11.35 -0.73 14.85
CA ILE A 186 -11.81 -2.08 14.51
C ILE A 186 -10.61 -2.99 14.16
N GLY A 187 -9.62 -2.48 13.43
CA GLY A 187 -8.39 -3.23 13.12
C GLY A 187 -7.59 -3.60 14.37
N GLU A 188 -7.55 -2.73 15.38
CA GLU A 188 -6.98 -3.04 16.70
C GLU A 188 -7.71 -4.18 17.41
N MET A 189 -9.04 -4.24 17.31
CA MET A 189 -9.81 -5.36 17.85
C MET A 189 -9.47 -6.66 17.10
N GLY A 190 -9.41 -6.59 15.76
CA GLY A 190 -9.08 -7.74 14.93
C GLY A 190 -7.68 -8.27 15.19
N SER A 191 -6.66 -7.42 15.39
CA SER A 191 -5.32 -7.88 15.72
C SER A 191 -5.23 -8.54 17.11
N LYS A 192 -5.99 -8.05 18.09
CA LYS A 192 -6.11 -8.68 19.40
C LYS A 192 -6.80 -10.05 19.34
N ASP A 193 -7.80 -10.21 18.49
CA ASP A 193 -8.45 -11.51 18.25
C ASP A 193 -7.49 -12.54 17.64
N LEU A 194 -6.43 -12.09 16.96
CA LEU A 194 -5.34 -12.92 16.42
C LEU A 194 -4.20 -13.16 17.42
N GLY A 195 -4.29 -12.59 18.64
CA GLY A 195 -3.31 -12.81 19.71
C GLY A 195 -2.17 -11.81 19.76
N PHE A 196 -2.23 -10.71 18.98
CA PHE A 196 -1.27 -9.61 19.03
C PHE A 196 -1.68 -8.54 20.05
N ASP A 197 -0.73 -7.78 20.57
CA ASP A 197 -1.02 -6.68 21.51
C ASP A 197 -1.79 -5.52 20.82
N GLY A 198 -1.66 -5.39 19.50
CA GLY A 198 -2.34 -4.40 18.67
C GLY A 198 -1.84 -4.43 17.22
N LEU A 199 -2.28 -3.48 16.40
CA LEU A 199 -1.89 -3.38 14.99
C LEU A 199 -0.37 -3.21 14.82
N SER A 200 0.28 -2.40 15.64
CA SER A 200 1.73 -2.19 15.56
C SER A 200 2.50 -3.48 15.81
N ASP A 201 2.09 -4.26 16.80
CA ASP A 201 2.72 -5.56 17.11
C ASP A 201 2.53 -6.56 15.95
N LEU A 202 1.32 -6.62 15.39
CA LEU A 202 1.03 -7.41 14.19
C LEU A 202 1.95 -7.01 13.02
N TRP A 203 2.10 -5.73 12.74
CA TRP A 203 2.91 -5.25 11.61
C TRP A 203 4.40 -5.54 11.82
N PHE A 204 4.93 -5.30 13.02
CA PHE A 204 6.32 -5.61 13.33
C PHE A 204 6.62 -7.12 13.34
N SER A 205 5.63 -7.98 13.61
CA SER A 205 5.81 -9.44 13.59
C SER A 205 6.22 -10.00 12.21
N LYS A 206 6.06 -9.21 11.15
CA LYS A 206 6.47 -9.57 9.78
C LYS A 206 7.97 -9.39 9.52
N TYR A 207 8.69 -8.70 10.40
CA TYR A 207 10.14 -8.58 10.31
C TYR A 207 10.81 -9.73 11.08
N ASP A 208 12.01 -10.16 10.64
CA ASP A 208 12.75 -11.24 11.27
C ASP A 208 13.49 -10.75 12.55
N MET A 209 12.86 -9.86 13.31
CA MET A 209 13.36 -9.31 14.58
C MET A 209 12.20 -8.89 15.48
N SER A 210 12.46 -8.68 16.76
CA SER A 210 11.46 -8.17 17.70
C SER A 210 11.12 -6.69 17.40
N SER A 211 9.91 -6.27 17.77
CA SER A 211 9.46 -4.87 17.64
C SER A 211 10.43 -3.88 18.33
N ALA A 212 11.00 -4.27 19.48
CA ALA A 212 11.95 -3.45 20.21
C ALA A 212 13.29 -3.31 19.46
N GLU A 213 13.80 -4.37 18.85
CA GLU A 213 15.01 -4.34 18.03
C GLU A 213 14.79 -3.49 16.78
N PHE A 214 13.64 -3.67 16.10
CA PHE A 214 13.28 -2.88 14.93
C PHE A 214 13.25 -1.38 15.24
N LEU A 215 12.53 -0.98 16.29
CA LEU A 215 12.45 0.43 16.71
C LEU A 215 13.80 0.99 17.09
N SER A 216 14.64 0.21 17.81
CA SER A 216 16.00 0.63 18.15
C SER A 216 16.87 0.84 16.91
N ASP A 217 16.70 0.02 15.88
CA ASP A 217 17.44 0.16 14.61
C ASP A 217 16.98 1.40 13.83
N VAL A 218 15.68 1.66 13.77
CA VAL A 218 15.14 2.87 13.13
C VAL A 218 15.64 4.13 13.83
N ASP A 219 15.61 4.17 15.16
CA ASP A 219 16.14 5.29 15.94
C ASP A 219 17.64 5.49 15.69
N ARG A 220 18.42 4.41 15.65
CA ARG A 220 19.88 4.47 15.36
C ARG A 220 20.12 5.03 13.95
N VAL A 221 19.43 4.54 12.94
CA VAL A 221 19.58 5.01 11.55
C VAL A 221 19.21 6.48 11.44
N TRP A 222 18.14 6.90 12.13
CA TRP A 222 17.75 8.32 12.18
C TRP A 222 18.85 9.20 12.77
N GLU A 223 19.44 8.83 13.91
CA GLU A 223 20.52 9.59 14.54
C GLU A 223 21.78 9.66 13.65
N GLU A 224 22.06 8.63 12.85
CA GLU A 224 23.17 8.63 11.89
C GLU A 224 22.91 9.57 10.69
N VAL A 225 21.68 9.65 10.19
CA VAL A 225 21.30 10.48 9.03
C VAL A 225 20.97 11.91 9.42
N LYS A 226 20.48 12.13 10.65
CA LYS A 226 19.98 13.43 11.13
C LYS A 226 20.93 14.60 10.90
N PRO A 227 22.27 14.52 11.11
CA PRO A 227 23.17 15.65 10.85
C PRO A 227 23.16 16.12 9.40
N LEU A 228 23.05 15.19 8.43
CA LEU A 228 22.91 15.52 7.00
C LEU A 228 21.56 16.17 6.73
N TYR A 229 20.49 15.60 7.27
CA TYR A 229 19.14 16.14 7.12
C TYR A 229 19.02 17.56 7.69
N ASP A 230 19.54 17.79 8.89
CA ASP A 230 19.54 19.12 9.55
C ASP A 230 20.31 20.17 8.72
N ALA A 231 21.45 19.78 8.13
CA ALA A 231 22.23 20.66 7.26
C ALA A 231 21.49 20.99 5.96
N LEU A 232 20.89 19.97 5.32
CA LEU A 232 20.09 20.14 4.11
C LEU A 232 18.86 21.02 4.38
N HIS A 233 18.12 20.72 5.45
CA HIS A 233 16.93 21.50 5.83
C HIS A 233 17.30 22.97 6.16
N CYS A 234 18.45 23.20 6.79
CA CYS A 234 18.94 24.55 7.08
C CYS A 234 19.28 25.30 5.78
N HIS A 235 19.94 24.66 4.82
CA HIS A 235 20.27 25.24 3.51
C HIS A 235 18.99 25.59 2.75
N VAL A 236 18.09 24.61 2.57
CA VAL A 236 16.81 24.79 1.84
C VAL A 236 16.00 25.93 2.45
N ARG A 237 15.88 25.98 3.80
CA ARG A 237 15.21 27.09 4.48
C ARG A 237 15.83 28.44 4.16
N GLY A 238 17.16 28.54 4.13
CA GLY A 238 17.88 29.78 3.81
C GLY A 238 17.58 30.26 2.40
N GLU A 239 17.65 29.37 1.40
CA GLU A 239 17.37 29.69 0.01
C GLU A 239 15.90 30.07 -0.21
N LEU A 240 14.96 29.33 0.40
CA LEU A 240 13.54 29.65 0.34
C LEU A 240 13.20 30.96 1.07
N ASN A 241 13.90 31.29 2.17
CA ASN A 241 13.76 32.59 2.83
C ASN A 241 14.27 33.73 1.92
N GLU A 242 15.41 33.53 1.23
CA GLU A 242 15.94 34.52 0.28
C GLU A 242 14.95 34.77 -0.86
N PHE A 243 14.28 33.73 -1.35
CA PHE A 243 13.32 33.81 -2.44
C PHE A 243 11.96 34.40 -2.03
N TYR A 244 11.37 33.89 -0.94
CA TYR A 244 10.01 34.26 -0.52
C TYR A 244 9.95 35.38 0.55
N GLY A 245 11.04 35.61 1.27
CA GLY A 245 11.11 36.57 2.37
C GLY A 245 10.58 36.06 3.72
N ASP A 246 10.88 36.82 4.79
CA ASP A 246 10.55 36.46 6.17
C ASP A 246 9.05 36.33 6.48
N GLU A 247 8.18 36.94 5.68
CA GLU A 247 6.73 36.83 5.85
C GLU A 247 6.21 35.44 5.47
N VAL A 248 6.88 34.72 4.58
CA VAL A 248 6.50 33.38 4.11
C VAL A 248 7.38 32.32 4.78
N VAL A 249 8.70 32.47 4.73
CA VAL A 249 9.65 31.52 5.33
C VAL A 249 10.54 32.27 6.30
N LYS A 250 10.43 31.95 7.58
CA LYS A 250 11.30 32.51 8.63
C LYS A 250 12.69 31.88 8.57
N ASN A 251 13.73 32.65 8.90
CA ASN A 251 15.11 32.16 8.98
C ASN A 251 15.31 31.12 10.10
N ASP A 252 14.40 31.04 11.06
CA ASP A 252 14.41 30.07 12.15
C ASP A 252 13.07 29.30 12.19
N GLY A 253 13.13 28.05 12.60
CA GLY A 253 11.94 27.21 12.73
C GLY A 253 11.64 26.31 11.54
N MET A 254 10.37 25.98 11.36
CA MET A 254 9.90 25.03 10.33
C MET A 254 9.68 25.75 9.00
N ILE A 255 9.91 25.03 7.90
CA ILE A 255 9.51 25.48 6.57
C ILE A 255 8.02 25.19 6.40
N PRO A 256 7.20 26.13 5.88
CA PRO A 256 5.80 25.85 5.58
C PRO A 256 5.65 24.74 4.52
N ALA A 257 4.83 23.74 4.82
CA ALA A 257 4.72 22.54 3.97
C ALA A 257 4.26 22.84 2.53
N HIS A 258 3.45 23.89 2.32
CA HIS A 258 2.93 24.25 0.98
C HIS A 258 3.98 24.80 0.02
N ILE A 259 5.18 25.11 0.48
CA ILE A 259 6.28 25.58 -0.36
C ILE A 259 7.47 24.62 -0.35
N LEU A 260 7.33 23.46 0.29
CA LEU A 260 8.40 22.50 0.47
C LEU A 260 8.20 21.28 -0.44
N GLY A 261 8.27 21.51 -1.73
CA GLY A 261 8.23 20.45 -2.70
C GLY A 261 6.82 20.03 -3.13
N ASN A 262 6.61 18.73 -3.31
CA ASN A 262 5.34 18.20 -3.80
C ASN A 262 4.19 18.33 -2.79
N MET A 263 2.99 17.87 -3.15
CA MET A 263 1.78 17.94 -2.32
C MET A 263 1.98 17.36 -0.91
N TRP A 264 2.87 16.41 -0.73
CA TRP A 264 3.15 15.70 0.53
C TRP A 264 4.36 16.27 1.28
N ALA A 265 5.07 17.25 0.70
CA ALA A 265 6.32 17.83 1.22
C ALA A 265 7.44 16.80 1.47
N GLN A 266 7.45 15.71 0.72
CA GLN A 266 8.39 14.59 0.84
C GLN A 266 9.40 14.53 -0.31
N SER A 267 9.05 15.03 -1.50
CA SER A 267 9.96 15.23 -2.63
C SER A 267 10.14 16.73 -2.86
N TRP A 268 11.41 17.17 -2.96
CA TRP A 268 11.76 18.57 -3.14
C TRP A 268 12.31 18.87 -4.53
N SER A 269 12.16 17.94 -5.47
CA SER A 269 12.68 18.05 -6.82
C SER A 269 12.11 19.26 -7.58
N ASN A 270 10.82 19.53 -7.43
CA ASN A 270 10.15 20.66 -8.10
C ASN A 270 10.59 22.06 -7.62
N ILE A 271 11.32 22.14 -6.48
CA ILE A 271 11.90 23.40 -5.98
C ILE A 271 13.43 23.43 -6.11
N TYR A 272 14.03 22.45 -6.81
CA TYR A 272 15.47 22.34 -6.94
C TYR A 272 16.11 23.61 -7.52
N ASP A 273 15.46 24.25 -8.50
CA ASP A 273 15.86 25.51 -9.12
C ASP A 273 15.93 26.70 -8.13
N LEU A 274 15.15 26.65 -7.06
CA LEU A 274 15.16 27.67 -6.00
C LEU A 274 16.28 27.46 -4.99
N VAL A 275 16.65 26.20 -4.72
CA VAL A 275 17.59 25.84 -3.64
C VAL A 275 18.99 25.52 -4.15
N TYR A 276 19.17 25.26 -5.44
CA TYR A 276 20.46 25.02 -6.06
C TYR A 276 20.73 26.04 -7.17
N LYS A 277 21.80 26.81 -7.00
CA LYS A 277 22.27 27.76 -8.03
C LYS A 277 23.48 27.13 -8.72
N PRO A 278 23.31 26.50 -9.90
CA PRO A 278 24.40 25.85 -10.60
C PRO A 278 25.52 26.83 -10.89
N SER A 279 26.75 26.43 -10.62
CA SER A 279 27.92 27.15 -11.15
C SER A 279 27.92 27.03 -12.68
N SER A 280 28.49 27.98 -13.39
CA SER A 280 28.50 28.06 -14.87
C SER A 280 29.11 26.83 -15.59
N VAL A 281 29.47 25.79 -14.86
CA VAL A 281 30.09 24.53 -15.34
C VAL A 281 29.13 23.34 -15.20
N ASP A 282 28.13 23.43 -14.34
CA ASP A 282 27.16 22.34 -14.12
C ASP A 282 25.96 22.51 -15.06
N ALA A 283 25.98 21.78 -16.19
CA ALA A 283 24.78 21.59 -16.98
C ALA A 283 23.83 20.68 -16.16
N SER A 284 22.91 21.26 -15.40
CA SER A 284 21.83 20.47 -14.80
C SER A 284 20.99 19.87 -15.91
N ILE A 285 20.83 18.56 -15.91
CA ILE A 285 19.88 17.87 -16.78
C ILE A 285 18.49 18.25 -16.25
N ASN A 286 17.68 18.88 -17.09
CA ASN A 286 16.26 19.12 -16.81
C ASN A 286 15.46 18.04 -17.52
N LEU A 287 15.13 16.98 -16.82
CA LEU A 287 14.46 15.81 -17.38
C LEU A 287 13.04 16.16 -17.86
N THR A 288 12.31 17.01 -17.14
CA THR A 288 11.00 17.50 -17.57
C THR A 288 11.09 18.22 -18.92
N GLN A 289 12.10 19.06 -19.11
CA GLN A 289 12.31 19.75 -20.39
C GLN A 289 12.63 18.75 -21.51
N ILE A 290 13.47 17.75 -21.26
CA ILE A 290 13.82 16.71 -22.25
C ILE A 290 12.56 15.92 -22.65
N ILE A 291 11.75 15.47 -21.69
CA ILE A 291 10.50 14.74 -21.93
C ILE A 291 9.57 15.56 -22.84
N GLN A 292 9.47 16.87 -22.60
CA GLN A 292 8.61 17.76 -23.37
C GLN A 292 9.17 18.07 -24.77
N GLU A 293 10.48 18.33 -24.89
CA GLU A 293 11.14 18.63 -26.16
C GLU A 293 11.16 17.41 -27.10
N GLU A 294 11.42 16.23 -26.59
CA GLU A 294 11.35 14.97 -27.33
C GLU A 294 9.90 14.51 -27.57
N ASN A 295 8.93 15.21 -26.98
CA ASN A 295 7.50 14.92 -27.07
C ASN A 295 7.17 13.45 -26.72
N LEU A 296 7.79 12.91 -25.68
CA LEU A 296 7.51 11.55 -25.22
C LEU A 296 6.03 11.45 -24.83
N SER A 297 5.41 10.33 -25.21
CA SER A 297 4.10 9.97 -24.67
C SER A 297 4.25 9.31 -23.32
N GLU A 298 3.15 9.19 -22.58
CA GLU A 298 3.09 8.48 -21.30
C GLU A 298 3.59 7.02 -21.45
N ILE A 299 3.22 6.38 -22.56
CA ILE A 299 3.68 5.02 -22.90
C ILE A 299 5.18 5.00 -23.22
N ASP A 300 5.71 6.03 -23.90
CA ASP A 300 7.15 6.10 -24.20
C ASP A 300 7.96 6.23 -22.91
N MET A 301 7.49 7.00 -21.92
CA MET A 301 8.12 7.09 -20.58
C MET A 301 8.19 5.72 -19.90
N VAL A 302 7.10 4.95 -19.92
CA VAL A 302 7.07 3.59 -19.36
C VAL A 302 7.99 2.63 -20.13
N ARG A 303 8.11 2.78 -21.47
CA ARG A 303 9.04 1.96 -22.26
C ARG A 303 10.50 2.25 -21.96
N VAL A 304 10.85 3.52 -21.74
CA VAL A 304 12.21 3.91 -21.33
C VAL A 304 12.53 3.26 -19.98
N ALA A 305 11.58 3.27 -19.04
CA ALA A 305 11.75 2.62 -17.76
C ALA A 305 11.86 1.08 -17.92
N GLU A 306 11.03 0.43 -18.75
CA GLU A 306 11.19 -1.00 -19.04
C GLU A 306 12.60 -1.30 -19.59
N ASP A 307 13.08 -0.50 -20.56
CA ASP A 307 14.40 -0.68 -21.16
C ASP A 307 15.54 -0.57 -20.11
N PHE A 308 15.38 0.29 -19.09
CA PHE A 308 16.30 0.35 -17.97
C PHE A 308 16.36 -1.00 -17.23
N PHE A 309 15.22 -1.57 -16.84
CA PHE A 309 15.19 -2.88 -16.16
C PHE A 309 15.71 -4.02 -17.04
N VAL A 310 15.39 -4.02 -18.33
CA VAL A 310 15.95 -4.99 -19.29
C VAL A 310 17.47 -4.87 -19.37
N SER A 311 18.04 -3.66 -19.29
CA SER A 311 19.48 -3.45 -19.24
C SER A 311 20.15 -4.04 -18.01
N LEU A 312 19.40 -4.20 -16.91
CA LEU A 312 19.83 -4.88 -15.68
C LEU A 312 19.71 -6.42 -15.76
N GLY A 313 19.10 -6.95 -16.82
CA GLY A 313 18.96 -8.38 -17.06
C GLY A 313 17.58 -8.96 -16.77
N PHE A 314 16.56 -8.13 -16.51
CA PHE A 314 15.18 -8.58 -16.38
C PHE A 314 14.56 -8.89 -17.75
N GLU A 315 13.57 -9.78 -17.76
CA GLU A 315 12.78 -10.07 -18.97
C GLU A 315 11.82 -8.90 -19.27
N ARG A 316 11.43 -8.74 -20.54
CA ARG A 316 10.43 -7.74 -20.92
C ARG A 316 9.07 -8.04 -20.30
N LEU A 317 8.31 -6.99 -20.09
CA LEU A 317 6.94 -7.08 -19.58
C LEU A 317 6.04 -7.78 -20.61
N ALA A 318 5.13 -8.62 -20.12
CA ALA A 318 4.17 -9.34 -20.96
C ALA A 318 3.21 -8.38 -21.68
N ASP A 319 2.58 -8.82 -22.77
CA ASP A 319 1.60 -8.02 -23.52
C ASP A 319 0.43 -7.59 -22.64
N THR A 320 0.03 -8.42 -21.66
CA THR A 320 -1.02 -8.13 -20.66
C THR A 320 -0.74 -6.86 -19.88
N PHE A 321 0.51 -6.57 -19.55
CA PHE A 321 0.89 -5.33 -18.87
C PHE A 321 0.50 -4.10 -19.70
N TRP A 322 0.84 -4.09 -20.99
CA TRP A 322 0.57 -2.99 -21.90
C TRP A 322 -0.92 -2.83 -22.23
N GLU A 323 -1.64 -3.94 -22.31
CA GLU A 323 -3.07 -3.95 -22.65
C GLU A 323 -3.98 -3.56 -21.47
N ARG A 324 -3.56 -3.85 -20.23
CA ARG A 324 -4.45 -3.79 -19.05
C ARG A 324 -4.07 -2.75 -18.02
N SER A 325 -2.85 -2.19 -18.06
CA SER A 325 -2.44 -1.08 -17.19
C SER A 325 -3.22 0.21 -17.48
N LEU A 326 -3.29 1.10 -16.50
CA LEU A 326 -3.83 2.44 -16.67
C LEU A 326 -2.68 3.45 -16.63
N PHE A 327 -2.36 4.05 -17.77
CA PHE A 327 -1.28 5.04 -17.91
C PHE A 327 -1.78 6.48 -17.97
N VAL A 328 -3.05 6.69 -18.32
CA VAL A 328 -3.64 8.00 -18.56
C VAL A 328 -4.97 8.10 -17.84
N LYS A 329 -5.23 9.24 -17.19
CA LYS A 329 -6.50 9.50 -16.53
C LYS A 329 -7.68 9.43 -17.50
N PRO A 330 -8.69 8.57 -17.26
CA PRO A 330 -9.91 8.53 -18.05
C PRO A 330 -10.69 9.85 -17.93
N ARG A 331 -11.37 10.23 -19.03
CA ARG A 331 -12.19 11.46 -19.06
C ARG A 331 -13.64 11.22 -18.63
N ASP A 332 -14.06 9.97 -18.56
CA ASP A 332 -15.45 9.54 -18.42
C ASP A 332 -15.79 8.99 -17.04
N ARG A 333 -14.81 8.87 -16.16
CA ARG A 333 -14.98 8.32 -14.81
C ARG A 333 -13.90 8.79 -13.84
N ASP A 334 -14.22 8.69 -12.56
CA ASP A 334 -13.27 8.89 -11.48
C ASP A 334 -12.42 7.63 -11.26
N VAL A 335 -11.13 7.84 -11.04
CA VAL A 335 -10.12 6.81 -10.74
C VAL A 335 -9.22 7.31 -9.61
N THR A 336 -8.63 6.38 -8.89
CA THR A 336 -7.56 6.72 -7.94
C THR A 336 -6.27 6.93 -8.71
N CYS A 337 -5.87 8.19 -8.93
CA CYS A 337 -4.70 8.55 -9.73
C CYS A 337 -3.36 8.25 -9.05
N HIS A 338 -3.33 8.11 -7.71
CA HIS A 338 -2.12 7.71 -7.00
C HIS A 338 -1.50 6.46 -7.64
N ALA A 339 -0.21 6.54 -8.00
CA ALA A 339 0.51 5.46 -8.64
C ALA A 339 0.45 4.18 -7.82
N SER A 340 0.40 3.04 -8.48
CA SER A 340 0.41 1.73 -7.80
C SER A 340 0.69 0.59 -8.76
N ALA A 341 1.46 -0.39 -8.30
CA ALA A 341 1.74 -1.64 -9.00
C ALA A 341 0.82 -2.76 -8.50
N TRP A 342 0.44 -3.66 -9.38
CA TRP A 342 -0.56 -4.70 -9.13
C TRP A 342 -0.11 -6.04 -9.68
N ASN A 343 -0.23 -7.08 -8.86
CA ASN A 343 -0.12 -8.47 -9.22
C ASN A 343 -1.52 -9.07 -9.16
N LEU A 344 -2.12 -9.38 -10.33
CA LEU A 344 -3.54 -9.76 -10.40
C LEU A 344 -3.76 -11.27 -10.25
N ASP A 345 -2.81 -12.08 -10.73
CA ASP A 345 -2.96 -13.53 -10.81
C ASP A 345 -1.75 -14.32 -10.26
N SER A 346 -0.76 -13.63 -9.74
CA SER A 346 0.51 -14.21 -9.28
C SER A 346 1.28 -14.95 -10.40
N GLU A 347 1.00 -14.62 -11.65
CA GLU A 347 1.64 -15.17 -12.83
C GLU A 347 2.14 -14.05 -13.75
N GLU A 348 1.37 -13.72 -14.81
CA GLU A 348 1.75 -12.76 -15.86
C GLU A 348 0.89 -11.49 -15.89
N ASP A 349 -0.24 -11.44 -15.20
CA ASP A 349 -1.12 -10.27 -15.21
C ASP A 349 -0.67 -9.22 -14.19
N LEU A 350 0.49 -8.65 -14.48
CA LEU A 350 1.06 -7.52 -13.74
C LEU A 350 0.62 -6.22 -14.39
N ARG A 351 0.29 -5.21 -13.58
CA ARG A 351 -0.19 -3.91 -14.06
C ARG A 351 0.33 -2.76 -13.22
N ILE A 352 0.47 -1.59 -13.82
CA ILE A 352 0.53 -0.34 -13.07
C ILE A 352 -0.75 0.48 -13.31
N LYS A 353 -1.10 1.28 -12.33
CA LYS A 353 -2.16 2.27 -12.42
C LYS A 353 -1.57 3.61 -12.03
N MET A 354 -1.58 4.55 -12.96
CA MET A 354 -1.03 5.89 -12.78
C MET A 354 -1.70 6.87 -13.76
N CYS A 355 -1.93 8.11 -13.34
CA CYS A 355 -2.36 9.19 -14.21
C CYS A 355 -1.14 9.99 -14.64
N ILE A 356 -0.31 9.42 -15.52
CA ILE A 356 1.02 9.91 -15.85
C ILE A 356 0.99 11.35 -16.41
N GLN A 357 1.80 12.21 -15.80
CA GLN A 357 2.15 13.54 -16.28
C GLN A 357 3.54 13.51 -16.92
N LYS A 358 3.77 14.38 -17.92
CA LYS A 358 5.03 14.43 -18.67
C LYS A 358 6.05 15.30 -17.95
N ASN A 359 6.54 14.83 -16.81
CA ASN A 359 7.50 15.49 -15.95
C ASN A 359 8.50 14.51 -15.34
N GLU A 360 9.51 15.05 -14.66
CA GLU A 360 10.55 14.27 -13.97
C GLU A 360 9.98 13.45 -12.80
N GLU A 361 9.08 14.02 -11.99
CA GLU A 361 8.50 13.35 -10.84
C GLU A 361 7.83 12.05 -11.24
N ASP A 362 6.97 12.10 -12.27
CA ASP A 362 6.28 10.91 -12.75
C ASP A 362 7.21 9.94 -13.48
N PHE A 363 8.27 10.44 -14.12
CA PHE A 363 9.28 9.56 -14.71
C PHE A 363 10.00 8.74 -13.65
N VAL A 364 10.38 9.35 -12.51
CA VAL A 364 10.96 8.68 -11.36
C VAL A 364 9.96 7.70 -10.74
N THR A 365 8.69 8.12 -10.56
CA THR A 365 7.62 7.29 -10.03
C THR A 365 7.34 6.06 -10.91
N ILE A 366 7.38 6.19 -12.24
CA ILE A 366 7.27 5.03 -13.15
C ILE A 366 8.36 3.99 -12.86
N HIS A 367 9.59 4.41 -12.62
CA HIS A 367 10.68 3.48 -12.29
C HIS A 367 10.49 2.82 -10.94
N HIS A 368 9.94 3.56 -9.95
CA HIS A 368 9.54 3.01 -8.66
C HIS A 368 8.46 1.92 -8.83
N GLU A 369 7.37 2.22 -9.54
CA GLU A 369 6.29 1.27 -9.78
C GLU A 369 6.75 0.03 -10.58
N LEU A 370 7.62 0.23 -11.58
CA LEU A 370 8.23 -0.90 -12.28
C LEU A 370 9.17 -1.70 -11.38
N GLY A 371 9.81 -1.08 -10.38
CA GLY A 371 10.54 -1.79 -9.34
C GLY A 371 9.67 -2.83 -8.63
N HIS A 372 8.44 -2.46 -8.27
CA HIS A 372 7.46 -3.40 -7.74
C HIS A 372 7.11 -4.50 -8.74
N ILE A 373 6.86 -4.15 -10.01
CA ILE A 373 6.49 -5.12 -11.06
C ILE A 373 7.57 -6.17 -11.25
N PHE A 374 8.84 -5.75 -11.38
CA PHE A 374 9.95 -6.68 -11.56
C PHE A 374 10.25 -7.47 -10.27
N TYR A 375 9.93 -6.95 -9.10
CA TYR A 375 9.99 -7.71 -7.86
C TYR A 375 8.89 -8.78 -7.80
N TYR A 376 7.66 -8.51 -8.27
CA TYR A 376 6.62 -9.54 -8.45
C TYR A 376 7.14 -10.66 -9.36
N GLN A 377 7.69 -10.35 -10.54
CA GLN A 377 8.26 -11.36 -11.43
C GLN A 377 9.35 -12.21 -10.75
N ALA A 378 10.14 -11.60 -9.87
CA ALA A 378 11.21 -12.28 -9.18
C ALA A 378 10.73 -13.33 -8.18
N TYR A 379 9.54 -13.21 -7.62
CA TYR A 379 9.02 -14.14 -6.63
C TYR A 379 7.74 -14.91 -7.01
N ASN A 380 7.03 -14.58 -8.12
CA ASN A 380 5.83 -15.30 -8.56
C ASN A 380 6.05 -16.80 -8.86
N HIS A 381 7.28 -17.28 -8.90
CA HIS A 381 7.59 -18.69 -9.03
C HIS A 381 7.66 -19.45 -7.70
N LEU A 382 7.54 -18.76 -6.58
CA LEU A 382 7.55 -19.35 -5.23
C LEU A 382 6.17 -19.91 -4.88
N PRO A 383 6.05 -20.76 -3.82
CA PRO A 383 4.75 -21.08 -3.26
C PRO A 383 3.96 -19.82 -2.87
N SER A 384 2.64 -19.80 -3.08
CA SER A 384 1.80 -18.61 -2.92
C SER A 384 1.92 -17.92 -1.55
N ILE A 385 2.23 -18.66 -0.49
CA ILE A 385 2.49 -18.13 0.86
C ILE A 385 3.73 -17.23 0.90
N TYR A 386 4.68 -17.42 -0.04
CA TYR A 386 5.91 -16.62 -0.18
C TYR A 386 5.84 -15.57 -1.29
N GLU A 387 4.72 -15.44 -2.00
CA GLU A 387 4.52 -14.45 -3.07
C GLU A 387 4.25 -13.05 -2.51
N SER A 388 5.19 -12.56 -1.74
CA SER A 388 5.17 -11.21 -1.17
C SER A 388 6.60 -10.70 -0.98
N GLY A 389 6.77 -9.42 -0.66
CA GLY A 389 8.07 -8.90 -0.24
C GLY A 389 8.60 -9.65 0.99
N ALA A 390 9.91 -9.81 1.08
CA ALA A 390 10.57 -10.50 2.19
C ALA A 390 10.16 -9.95 3.57
N ASN A 391 9.95 -8.64 3.64
CA ASN A 391 9.34 -7.90 4.75
C ASN A 391 8.52 -6.76 4.15
N ASP A 392 7.62 -6.15 4.91
CA ASP A 392 6.72 -5.10 4.41
C ASP A 392 7.45 -3.92 3.73
N GLY A 393 8.61 -3.50 4.25
CA GLY A 393 9.40 -2.41 3.68
C GLY A 393 10.19 -2.78 2.42
N PHE A 394 10.32 -4.06 2.05
CA PHE A 394 11.19 -4.45 0.93
C PHE A 394 10.61 -4.09 -0.44
N HIS A 395 9.29 -4.07 -0.59
CA HIS A 395 8.69 -3.61 -1.84
C HIS A 395 9.05 -2.15 -2.11
N GLU A 396 8.84 -1.29 -1.12
CA GLU A 396 9.18 0.14 -1.22
C GLU A 396 10.69 0.34 -1.40
N ALA A 397 11.51 -0.40 -0.65
CA ALA A 397 12.96 -0.29 -0.74
C ALA A 397 13.51 -0.68 -2.13
N VAL A 398 12.91 -1.68 -2.81
CA VAL A 398 13.29 -2.05 -4.17
C VAL A 398 12.88 -0.96 -5.16
N GLY A 399 11.64 -0.44 -5.06
CA GLY A 399 11.17 0.66 -5.88
C GLY A 399 12.06 1.90 -5.75
N ASP A 400 12.33 2.33 -4.51
CA ASP A 400 13.16 3.49 -4.21
C ASP A 400 14.62 3.32 -4.64
N LEU A 401 15.23 2.15 -4.38
CA LEU A 401 16.62 1.89 -4.76
C LEU A 401 16.83 2.02 -6.27
N LEU A 402 15.87 1.52 -7.05
CA LEU A 402 15.97 1.53 -8.51
C LEU A 402 15.64 2.93 -9.06
N SER A 403 14.62 3.60 -8.55
CA SER A 403 14.27 4.97 -8.96
C SER A 403 15.35 6.00 -8.62
N LEU A 404 16.09 5.82 -7.52
CA LEU A 404 17.24 6.67 -7.17
C LEU A 404 18.49 6.41 -8.03
N SER A 405 18.48 5.38 -8.88
CA SER A 405 19.63 4.97 -9.71
C SER A 405 19.55 5.47 -11.16
N ILE A 406 18.47 6.20 -11.51
CA ILE A 406 18.19 6.71 -12.86
C ILE A 406 18.57 8.17 -13.04
#